data_a0723653e4e252d5e1ef257b4e6f3bf1
#
_entry.id   a0723653e4e252d5e1ef257b4e6f3bf1
#
_cell.length_a   1.000
_cell.length_b   1.000
_cell.length_c   1.000
_cell.angle_alpha   90.00
_cell.angle_beta   90.00
_cell.angle_gamma   90.00
#
_symmetry.space_group_name_H-M   'P 1'
#
loop_
_entity.id
_entity.type
_entity.pdbx_description
1 polymer ?
#
loop_
_entity_poly.entity_id
_entity_poly.type
_entity_poly.pdbx_seq_one_letter_code
_entity_poly.pdbx_strand_id
1 'polypeptide(L)'
;MPTATLPGLTSTAPYEYYSGYLNAGTPPSGRGVAFFHYVCAMAPDWKEKPLSIWYNGGPGAPSTFGLFQEFGPFLLTSDSYRTAEFRATKVPTPLFNAWTWANVTSLCEIDSPAPMGASYCTMGNGSATSHGGPSGDPYTCGPWTDKSTAKANHRAHAAFFRDAFPEFEASQQPVTLVGESYAGVYVPLFANEWLDDPITGPPGRPIHFKGFA
;
A
#
# COMPACT_ATOMS: atom_id res chain seq x y z
N MET A 1 -12.90 -9.78 -1.44
CA MET A 1 -12.60 -8.89 -2.58
C MET A 1 -12.23 -9.71 -3.79
N PRO A 2 -12.50 -9.28 -5.04
CA PRO A 2 -12.04 -10.01 -6.20
C PRO A 2 -10.50 -9.93 -6.29
N THR A 3 -9.87 -11.06 -6.56
CA THR A 3 -8.44 -11.13 -6.88
C THR A 3 -8.17 -10.36 -8.17
N ALA A 4 -7.19 -9.47 -8.13
CA ALA A 4 -6.73 -8.77 -9.33
C ALA A 4 -5.74 -9.68 -10.09
N THR A 5 -5.91 -9.79 -11.39
CA THR A 5 -4.92 -10.43 -12.26
C THR A 5 -3.92 -9.37 -12.72
N LEU A 6 -2.63 -9.62 -12.51
CA LEU A 6 -1.60 -8.69 -13.01
C LEU A 6 -1.57 -8.71 -14.54
N PRO A 7 -1.62 -7.56 -15.21
CA PRO A 7 -1.46 -7.49 -16.65
C PRO A 7 -0.14 -8.12 -17.11
N GLY A 8 -0.16 -8.91 -18.17
CA GLY A 8 1.02 -9.58 -18.71
C GLY A 8 1.50 -10.81 -17.93
N LEU A 9 0.84 -11.16 -16.82
CA LEU A 9 1.20 -12.35 -16.05
C LEU A 9 0.77 -13.61 -16.77
N THR A 10 1.75 -14.46 -17.09
CA THR A 10 1.54 -15.77 -17.75
C THR A 10 1.75 -16.94 -16.79
N SER A 11 2.25 -16.67 -15.59
CA SER A 11 2.55 -17.68 -14.56
C SER A 11 1.33 -17.98 -13.70
N THR A 12 1.19 -19.25 -13.29
CA THR A 12 0.18 -19.72 -12.32
C THR A 12 0.72 -19.73 -10.89
N ALA A 13 1.63 -18.83 -10.53
CA ALA A 13 2.16 -18.79 -9.18
C ALA A 13 1.04 -18.51 -8.16
N PRO A 14 1.12 -19.11 -6.97
CA PRO A 14 0.01 -19.20 -6.03
C PRO A 14 -0.23 -17.94 -5.20
N TYR A 15 0.09 -16.75 -5.74
CA TYR A 15 -0.13 -15.48 -5.03
C TYR A 15 -1.40 -14.81 -5.52
N GLU A 16 -2.20 -14.37 -4.56
CA GLU A 16 -3.39 -13.56 -4.80
C GLU A 16 -3.05 -12.09 -4.63
N TYR A 17 -3.52 -11.27 -5.58
CA TYR A 17 -3.35 -9.82 -5.51
C TYR A 17 -4.66 -9.15 -5.15
N TYR A 18 -4.59 -8.26 -4.17
CA TYR A 18 -5.70 -7.42 -3.76
C TYR A 18 -5.30 -5.97 -3.94
N SER A 19 -6.21 -5.14 -4.41
CA SER A 19 -5.98 -3.72 -4.59
C SER A 19 -7.25 -2.93 -4.31
N GLY A 20 -7.08 -1.72 -3.82
CA GLY A 20 -8.21 -0.85 -3.51
C GLY A 20 -7.75 0.50 -2.98
N TYR A 21 -8.72 1.23 -2.44
CA TYR A 21 -8.50 2.56 -1.90
C TYR A 21 -8.95 2.66 -0.45
N LEU A 22 -8.14 3.28 0.36
CA LEU A 22 -8.35 3.50 1.79
C LEU A 22 -8.70 4.97 2.02
N ASN A 23 -9.79 5.22 2.74
CA ASN A 23 -10.16 6.57 3.12
C ASN A 23 -9.17 7.10 4.18
N ALA A 24 -8.33 8.05 3.80
CA ALA A 24 -7.33 8.69 4.65
C ALA A 24 -7.84 10.01 5.27
N GLY A 25 -9.12 10.34 5.08
CA GLY A 25 -9.77 11.54 5.62
C GLY A 25 -9.49 12.81 4.83
N THR A 26 -9.78 13.95 5.45
CA THR A 26 -9.57 15.25 4.82
C THR A 26 -8.07 15.54 4.66
N PRO A 27 -7.61 15.89 3.45
CA PRO A 27 -6.21 16.25 3.21
C PRO A 27 -5.86 17.62 3.80
N PRO A 28 -4.56 17.99 3.88
CA PRO A 28 -4.13 19.28 4.44
C PRO A 28 -4.70 20.51 3.73
N SER A 29 -5.12 20.39 2.48
CA SER A 29 -5.84 21.47 1.78
C SER A 29 -7.17 21.84 2.42
N GLY A 30 -7.70 20.99 3.32
CA GLY A 30 -9.01 21.14 3.96
C GLY A 30 -10.20 20.88 3.03
N ARG A 31 -9.96 20.34 1.83
CA ARG A 31 -11.00 20.12 0.80
C ARG A 31 -11.06 18.67 0.36
N GLY A 32 -12.27 18.12 0.26
CA GLY A 32 -12.49 16.77 -0.20
C GLY A 32 -11.98 15.68 0.74
N VAL A 33 -11.64 14.54 0.17
CA VAL A 33 -11.17 13.36 0.89
C VAL A 33 -9.93 12.80 0.18
N ALA A 34 -8.91 12.44 0.93
CA ALA A 34 -7.76 11.71 0.42
C ALA A 34 -8.05 10.21 0.43
N PHE A 35 -7.73 9.55 -0.67
CA PHE A 35 -7.80 8.11 -0.83
C PHE A 35 -6.40 7.57 -1.14
N PHE A 36 -5.90 6.68 -0.28
CA PHE A 36 -4.62 6.03 -0.49
C PHE A 36 -4.83 4.68 -1.17
N HIS A 37 -4.15 4.48 -2.27
CA HIS A 37 -4.15 3.22 -2.99
C HIS A 37 -3.30 2.20 -2.23
N TYR A 38 -3.73 0.94 -2.21
CA TYR A 38 -2.94 -0.16 -1.69
C TYR A 38 -2.93 -1.32 -2.66
N VAL A 39 -1.85 -2.08 -2.62
CA VAL A 39 -1.74 -3.40 -3.25
C VAL A 39 -1.20 -4.39 -2.23
N CYS A 40 -1.82 -5.56 -2.17
CA CYS A 40 -1.34 -6.68 -1.37
C CYS A 40 -1.01 -7.87 -2.28
N ALA A 41 0.10 -8.53 -1.98
CA ALA A 41 0.48 -9.82 -2.55
C ALA A 41 0.44 -10.86 -1.43
N MET A 42 -0.51 -11.77 -1.51
CA MET A 42 -0.83 -12.73 -0.46
C MET A 42 -0.53 -14.15 -0.93
N ALA A 43 0.24 -14.92 -0.15
CA ALA A 43 0.37 -16.36 -0.36
C ALA A 43 -0.92 -17.09 0.07
N PRO A 44 -1.16 -18.35 -0.36
CA PRO A 44 -2.38 -19.08 -0.01
C PRO A 44 -2.63 -19.22 1.50
N ASP A 45 -1.56 -19.24 2.29
CA ASP A 45 -1.56 -19.35 3.75
C ASP A 45 -1.47 -18.00 4.47
N TRP A 46 -1.83 -16.92 3.78
CA TRP A 46 -1.67 -15.55 4.30
C TRP A 46 -2.38 -15.29 5.64
N LYS A 47 -3.47 -16.04 5.90
CA LYS A 47 -4.21 -15.94 7.18
C LYS A 47 -3.43 -16.48 8.38
N GLU A 48 -2.33 -17.18 8.15
CA GLU A 48 -1.43 -17.73 9.17
C GLU A 48 -0.11 -16.94 9.28
N LYS A 49 0.12 -15.98 8.35
CA LYS A 49 1.34 -15.19 8.29
C LYS A 49 1.20 -13.82 8.95
N PRO A 50 2.29 -13.25 9.49
CA PRO A 50 2.30 -11.85 9.89
C PRO A 50 1.99 -10.95 8.69
N LEU A 51 1.58 -9.71 8.95
CA LEU A 51 1.38 -8.69 7.93
C LEU A 51 2.53 -7.70 7.97
N SER A 52 3.12 -7.40 6.81
CA SER A 52 4.03 -6.29 6.60
C SER A 52 3.40 -5.26 5.68
N ILE A 53 3.33 -4.01 6.12
CA ILE A 53 2.91 -2.88 5.29
C ILE A 53 4.14 -2.07 4.95
N TRP A 54 4.45 -2.02 3.66
CA TRP A 54 5.66 -1.39 3.12
C TRP A 54 5.43 0.05 2.68
N TYR A 55 6.47 0.87 2.86
CA TYR A 55 6.55 2.24 2.41
C TYR A 55 7.88 2.54 1.73
N ASN A 56 7.85 3.00 0.48
CA ASN A 56 9.03 3.57 -0.16
C ASN A 56 9.32 4.98 0.37
N GLY A 57 10.55 5.38 0.23
CA GLY A 57 11.04 6.69 0.65
C GLY A 57 10.77 7.81 -0.35
N GLY A 58 11.78 8.54 -0.64
CA GLY A 58 11.80 9.71 -1.49
C GLY A 58 12.14 10.98 -0.68
N PRO A 59 11.24 11.72 -0.03
CA PRO A 59 9.80 11.51 0.04
C PRO A 59 9.12 11.64 -1.31
N GLY A 60 8.07 10.85 -1.51
CA GLY A 60 7.24 10.96 -2.69
C GLY A 60 7.36 9.83 -3.71
N ALA A 61 8.14 8.80 -3.44
CA ALA A 61 8.12 7.60 -4.27
C ALA A 61 6.88 6.74 -3.96
N PRO A 62 6.19 6.20 -4.98
CA PRO A 62 5.07 5.30 -4.76
C PRO A 62 5.57 3.98 -4.18
N SER A 63 4.87 3.44 -3.18
CA SER A 63 5.23 2.20 -2.51
C SER A 63 5.04 0.97 -3.40
N THR A 64 4.20 1.06 -4.42
CA THR A 64 4.11 0.07 -5.51
C THR A 64 5.45 -0.19 -6.18
N PHE A 65 6.41 0.75 -6.13
CA PHE A 65 7.75 0.55 -6.66
C PHE A 65 8.44 -0.63 -5.96
N GLY A 66 8.51 -0.65 -4.63
CA GLY A 66 9.13 -1.74 -3.86
C GLY A 66 8.47 -3.09 -4.15
N LEU A 67 7.13 -3.12 -4.20
CA LEU A 67 6.40 -4.36 -4.47
C LEU A 67 6.71 -4.94 -5.85
N PHE A 68 6.83 -4.09 -6.89
CA PHE A 68 6.99 -4.56 -8.27
C PHE A 68 8.41 -4.48 -8.80
N GLN A 69 9.38 -3.94 -8.06
CA GLN A 69 10.77 -3.85 -8.51
C GLN A 69 11.80 -4.40 -7.53
N GLU A 70 11.44 -4.67 -6.27
CA GLU A 70 12.40 -5.05 -5.25
C GLU A 70 12.12 -6.41 -4.62
N PHE A 71 10.99 -6.61 -3.95
CA PHE A 71 10.79 -7.76 -3.08
C PHE A 71 9.45 -8.49 -3.24
N GLY A 72 8.57 -8.02 -4.09
CA GLY A 72 7.29 -8.70 -4.35
C GLY A 72 7.47 -10.04 -5.07
N PRO A 73 6.40 -10.84 -5.17
CA PRO A 73 6.48 -12.16 -5.82
C PRO A 73 6.63 -12.10 -7.34
N PHE A 74 6.29 -10.98 -7.96
CA PHE A 74 6.49 -10.72 -9.38
C PHE A 74 7.12 -9.36 -9.59
N LEU A 75 8.27 -9.35 -10.26
CA LEU A 75 9.02 -8.13 -10.50
C LEU A 75 8.94 -7.70 -11.96
N LEU A 76 8.91 -6.39 -12.17
CA LEU A 76 9.10 -5.74 -13.46
C LEU A 76 10.56 -5.28 -13.57
N THR A 77 11.33 -5.95 -14.40
CA THR A 77 12.75 -5.67 -14.64
C THR A 77 13.00 -5.34 -16.10
N SER A 78 14.24 -5.05 -16.48
CA SER A 78 14.62 -4.89 -17.89
C SER A 78 14.30 -6.14 -18.73
N ASP A 79 14.30 -7.32 -18.14
CA ASP A 79 14.00 -8.57 -18.83
C ASP A 79 12.49 -8.74 -19.09
N SER A 80 11.64 -8.07 -18.33
CA SER A 80 10.19 -8.01 -18.55
C SER A 80 9.83 -7.48 -19.95
N TYR A 81 10.70 -6.67 -20.53
CA TYR A 81 10.55 -6.08 -21.89
C TYR A 81 11.18 -6.93 -22.99
N ARG A 82 11.80 -8.07 -22.67
CA ARG A 82 12.50 -8.96 -23.63
C ARG A 82 11.75 -10.25 -23.90
N THR A 83 10.67 -10.51 -23.20
CA THR A 83 9.87 -11.72 -23.30
C THR A 83 9.15 -11.82 -24.65
N ALA A 84 8.75 -13.03 -25.05
CA ALA A 84 7.91 -13.25 -26.23
C ALA A 84 6.54 -12.61 -26.03
N GLU A 85 6.01 -12.67 -24.80
CA GLU A 85 4.73 -12.07 -24.43
C GLU A 85 4.74 -10.55 -24.59
N PHE A 86 5.77 -9.89 -24.10
CA PHE A 86 5.92 -8.43 -24.32
C PHE A 86 6.00 -8.07 -25.80
N ARG A 87 6.71 -8.87 -26.60
CA ARG A 87 6.77 -8.62 -28.05
C ARG A 87 5.40 -8.70 -28.73
N ALA A 88 4.55 -9.62 -28.25
CA ALA A 88 3.20 -9.81 -28.79
C ALA A 88 2.20 -8.76 -28.28
N THR A 89 2.18 -8.50 -26.97
CA THR A 89 1.13 -7.71 -26.31
C THR A 89 1.52 -6.26 -26.04
N LYS A 90 2.83 -5.95 -26.01
CA LYS A 90 3.41 -4.67 -25.54
C LYS A 90 3.17 -4.39 -24.04
N VAL A 91 2.72 -5.39 -23.29
CA VAL A 91 2.58 -5.33 -21.84
C VAL A 91 3.81 -5.99 -21.21
N PRO A 92 4.57 -5.32 -20.34
CA PRO A 92 5.72 -5.92 -19.65
C PRO A 92 5.30 -7.19 -18.91
N THR A 93 6.07 -8.25 -19.03
CA THR A 93 5.78 -9.53 -18.39
C THR A 93 6.30 -9.52 -16.94
N PRO A 94 5.46 -9.62 -15.92
CA PRO A 94 5.94 -9.78 -14.54
C PRO A 94 6.70 -11.09 -14.39
N LEU A 95 7.93 -11.02 -13.86
CA LEU A 95 8.82 -12.17 -13.70
C LEU A 95 8.81 -12.66 -12.26
N PHE A 96 8.67 -13.97 -12.08
CA PHE A 96 8.60 -14.58 -10.74
C PHE A 96 9.89 -14.36 -9.95
N ASN A 97 9.72 -13.91 -8.71
CA ASN A 97 10.78 -13.72 -7.73
C ASN A 97 10.70 -14.80 -6.65
N ALA A 98 11.60 -15.78 -6.70
CA ALA A 98 11.66 -16.85 -5.70
C ALA A 98 12.04 -16.35 -4.28
N TRP A 99 12.66 -15.16 -4.19
CA TRP A 99 13.13 -14.55 -2.94
C TRP A 99 12.17 -13.51 -2.37
N THR A 100 10.94 -13.54 -2.82
CA THR A 100 9.92 -12.59 -2.36
C THR A 100 9.69 -12.67 -0.85
N TRP A 101 9.48 -11.51 -0.25
CA TRP A 101 9.06 -11.44 1.16
C TRP A 101 7.69 -12.06 1.41
N ALA A 102 6.85 -12.19 0.40
CA ALA A 102 5.55 -12.85 0.51
C ALA A 102 5.66 -14.35 0.89
N ASN A 103 6.87 -14.94 0.85
CA ASN A 103 7.12 -16.28 1.38
C ASN A 103 6.98 -16.35 2.91
N VAL A 104 7.20 -15.26 3.63
CA VAL A 104 7.26 -15.23 5.10
C VAL A 104 6.26 -14.25 5.75
N THR A 105 5.66 -13.37 4.97
CA THR A 105 4.69 -12.38 5.45
C THR A 105 3.59 -12.16 4.42
N SER A 106 2.40 -11.79 4.86
CA SER A 106 1.41 -11.13 4.02
C SER A 106 1.97 -9.76 3.68
N LEU A 107 2.17 -9.50 2.39
CA LEU A 107 2.89 -8.31 1.95
C LEU A 107 1.93 -7.32 1.33
N CYS A 108 1.78 -6.17 1.96
CA CYS A 108 1.01 -5.05 1.42
C CYS A 108 1.88 -3.82 1.29
N GLU A 109 1.52 -2.95 0.39
CA GLU A 109 2.06 -1.60 0.30
C GLU A 109 0.93 -0.58 0.28
N ILE A 110 1.23 0.66 0.65
CA ILE A 110 0.30 1.79 0.55
C ILE A 110 1.02 2.97 -0.09
N ASP A 111 0.49 3.44 -1.20
CA ASP A 111 0.95 4.68 -1.84
C ASP A 111 0.50 5.88 -1.01
N SER A 112 1.42 6.54 -0.32
CA SER A 112 1.11 7.60 0.62
C SER A 112 2.21 8.67 0.68
N PRO A 113 1.83 9.95 0.81
CA PRO A 113 0.47 10.49 0.78
C PRO A 113 -0.06 10.68 -0.65
N ALA A 114 -1.35 10.95 -0.81
CA ALA A 114 -1.88 11.33 -2.12
C ALA A 114 -1.26 12.66 -2.61
N PRO A 115 -0.94 12.79 -3.92
CA PRO A 115 -1.32 11.91 -5.06
C PRO A 115 -0.20 10.96 -5.51
N MET A 116 0.50 10.30 -4.58
CA MET A 116 1.55 9.34 -4.93
C MET A 116 0.96 8.11 -5.59
N GLY A 117 1.69 7.54 -6.56
CA GLY A 117 1.27 6.33 -7.25
C GLY A 117 -0.13 6.46 -7.84
N ALA A 118 -1.03 5.56 -7.42
CA ALA A 118 -2.44 5.60 -7.82
C ALA A 118 -3.35 6.31 -6.78
N SER A 119 -2.79 6.84 -5.69
CA SER A 119 -3.54 7.59 -4.68
C SER A 119 -4.04 8.93 -5.21
N TYR A 120 -5.16 9.40 -4.69
CA TYR A 120 -5.78 10.65 -5.16
C TYR A 120 -6.54 11.38 -4.05
N CYS A 121 -6.89 12.64 -4.31
CA CYS A 121 -7.86 13.37 -3.50
C CYS A 121 -9.09 13.72 -4.32
N THR A 122 -10.26 13.76 -3.67
CA THR A 122 -11.47 14.31 -4.29
C THR A 122 -11.51 15.82 -4.10
N MET A 123 -12.21 16.52 -5.00
CA MET A 123 -12.62 17.90 -4.75
C MET A 123 -13.77 17.97 -3.74
N GLY A 124 -14.01 19.14 -3.16
CA GLY A 124 -15.14 19.35 -2.26
C GLY A 124 -16.52 19.05 -2.87
N ASN A 125 -16.63 18.97 -4.20
CA ASN A 125 -17.81 18.53 -4.94
C ASN A 125 -17.86 17.02 -5.24
N GLY A 126 -16.88 16.23 -4.73
CA GLY A 126 -16.81 14.79 -4.92
C GLY A 126 -16.17 14.31 -6.21
N SER A 127 -15.79 15.21 -7.15
CA SER A 127 -15.04 14.78 -8.34
C SER A 127 -13.60 14.42 -7.99
N ALA A 128 -13.08 13.34 -8.59
CA ALA A 128 -11.68 12.97 -8.44
C ALA A 128 -10.77 13.97 -9.15
N THR A 129 -9.67 14.33 -8.50
CA THR A 129 -8.64 15.17 -9.11
C THR A 129 -7.38 14.39 -9.33
N SER A 130 -6.85 14.53 -10.52
CA SER A 130 -5.59 14.04 -11.06
C SER A 130 -4.98 12.83 -10.36
N HIS A 131 -5.02 11.72 -11.07
CA HIS A 131 -4.20 10.57 -10.79
C HIS A 131 -2.71 10.91 -11.03
N GLY A 132 -1.91 10.69 -10.00
CA GLY A 132 -0.49 10.45 -10.12
C GLY A 132 0.33 11.40 -11.01
N GLY A 133 0.91 12.38 -10.39
CA GLY A 133 2.10 13.04 -10.86
C GLY A 133 2.92 13.46 -9.65
N PRO A 134 4.25 13.53 -9.77
CA PRO A 134 5.11 13.95 -8.65
C PRO A 134 4.84 15.37 -8.15
N SER A 135 3.96 16.08 -8.81
CA SER A 135 3.50 17.43 -8.46
C SER A 135 1.98 17.47 -8.40
N GLY A 136 1.35 16.51 -7.72
CA GLY A 136 -0.10 16.58 -7.54
C GLY A 136 -0.53 17.97 -7.16
N ASP A 137 -1.67 18.39 -7.66
CA ASP A 137 -2.18 19.74 -7.44
C ASP A 137 -2.14 20.05 -5.94
N PRO A 138 -1.21 20.90 -5.46
CA PRO A 138 -1.08 21.22 -4.05
C PRO A 138 -2.35 21.87 -3.50
N TYR A 139 -3.21 22.39 -4.37
CA TYR A 139 -4.50 22.95 -3.99
C TYR A 139 -5.54 21.89 -3.64
N THR A 140 -5.35 20.66 -4.09
CA THR A 140 -6.31 19.58 -3.86
C THR A 140 -5.91 18.67 -2.69
N CYS A 141 -4.68 18.20 -2.66
CA CYS A 141 -4.21 17.28 -1.65
C CYS A 141 -3.34 17.93 -0.57
N GLY A 142 -2.36 18.73 -0.98
CA GLY A 142 -1.31 19.23 -0.09
C GLY A 142 -1.52 20.64 0.43
N PRO A 143 -0.51 21.24 1.09
CA PRO A 143 0.82 20.65 1.31
C PRO A 143 0.86 19.64 2.45
N TRP A 144 1.39 18.46 2.18
CA TRP A 144 1.64 17.45 3.20
C TRP A 144 2.88 17.78 4.03
N THR A 145 2.80 17.43 5.31
CA THR A 145 3.95 17.38 6.23
C THR A 145 4.04 15.96 6.79
N ASP A 146 5.18 15.58 7.38
CA ASP A 146 5.34 14.26 7.98
C ASP A 146 4.23 13.97 9.01
N LYS A 147 3.88 14.96 9.84
CA LYS A 147 2.81 14.84 10.84
C LYS A 147 1.42 14.68 10.21
N SER A 148 1.08 15.44 9.18
CA SER A 148 -0.22 15.29 8.52
C SER A 148 -0.31 13.98 7.75
N THR A 149 0.79 13.53 7.17
CA THR A 149 0.92 12.23 6.51
C THR A 149 0.73 11.10 7.51
N ALA A 150 1.33 11.18 8.71
CA ALA A 150 1.17 10.18 9.76
C ALA A 150 -0.30 10.03 10.19
N LYS A 151 -0.98 11.13 10.46
CA LYS A 151 -2.40 11.12 10.80
C LYS A 151 -3.29 10.58 9.70
N ALA A 152 -2.98 10.87 8.43
CA ALA A 152 -3.72 10.33 7.30
C ALA A 152 -3.48 8.83 7.15
N ASN A 153 -2.23 8.36 7.34
CA ASN A 153 -1.92 6.93 7.34
C ASN A 153 -2.61 6.18 8.49
N HIS A 154 -2.68 6.76 9.67
CA HIS A 154 -3.42 6.16 10.78
C HIS A 154 -4.89 5.89 10.39
N ARG A 155 -5.57 6.87 9.78
CA ARG A 155 -6.94 6.68 9.26
C ARG A 155 -7.01 5.65 8.13
N ALA A 156 -6.04 5.66 7.22
CA ALA A 156 -5.95 4.66 6.15
C ALA A 156 -5.75 3.24 6.72
N HIS A 157 -4.89 3.07 7.72
CA HIS A 157 -4.71 1.79 8.41
C HIS A 157 -6.01 1.35 9.10
N ALA A 158 -6.70 2.25 9.78
CA ALA A 158 -8.00 1.93 10.37
C ALA A 158 -9.02 1.48 9.32
N ALA A 159 -9.05 2.14 8.15
CA ALA A 159 -9.89 1.72 7.02
C ALA A 159 -9.45 0.37 6.45
N PHE A 160 -8.13 0.09 6.39
CA PHE A 160 -7.60 -1.18 5.92
C PHE A 160 -8.12 -2.35 6.75
N PHE A 161 -8.03 -2.26 8.08
CA PHE A 161 -8.48 -3.35 8.97
C PHE A 161 -10.00 -3.41 9.15
N ARG A 162 -10.72 -2.31 8.97
CA ARG A 162 -12.17 -2.30 9.06
C ARG A 162 -12.85 -2.80 7.77
N ASP A 163 -12.37 -2.33 6.62
CA ASP A 163 -13.10 -2.45 5.36
C ASP A 163 -12.45 -3.44 4.39
N ALA A 164 -11.12 -3.56 4.39
CA ALA A 164 -10.41 -4.39 3.44
C ALA A 164 -10.05 -5.79 4.01
N PHE A 165 -9.47 -5.83 5.20
CA PHE A 165 -8.95 -7.07 5.79
C PHE A 165 -9.30 -7.19 7.28
N PRO A 166 -10.59 -7.31 7.63
CA PRO A 166 -11.02 -7.47 9.02
C PRO A 166 -10.51 -8.77 9.67
N GLU A 167 -10.05 -9.73 8.85
CA GLU A 167 -9.50 -11.00 9.31
C GLU A 167 -8.25 -10.84 10.20
N PHE A 168 -7.45 -9.81 9.99
CA PHE A 168 -6.24 -9.59 10.80
C PHE A 168 -6.58 -9.22 12.25
N GLU A 169 -7.72 -8.58 12.52
CA GLU A 169 -8.19 -8.40 13.89
C GLU A 169 -8.56 -9.72 14.54
N ALA A 170 -9.32 -10.54 13.83
CA ALA A 170 -9.79 -11.84 14.34
C ALA A 170 -8.63 -12.81 14.59
N SER A 171 -7.66 -12.87 13.71
CA SER A 171 -6.51 -13.78 13.79
C SER A 171 -5.43 -13.35 14.77
N GLN A 172 -5.39 -12.05 15.13
CA GLN A 172 -4.35 -11.45 15.99
C GLN A 172 -2.92 -11.67 15.47
N GLN A 173 -2.75 -11.76 14.17
CA GLN A 173 -1.43 -11.86 13.57
C GLN A 173 -0.66 -10.56 13.73
N PRO A 174 0.67 -10.63 13.96
CA PRO A 174 1.46 -9.44 14.14
C PRO A 174 1.51 -8.59 12.88
N VAL A 175 1.34 -7.29 13.05
CA VAL A 175 1.45 -6.28 11.99
C VAL A 175 2.71 -5.45 12.20
N THR A 176 3.51 -5.31 11.15
CA THR A 176 4.73 -4.51 11.15
C THR A 176 4.66 -3.48 10.02
N LEU A 177 5.03 -2.23 10.32
CA LEU A 177 5.26 -1.20 9.33
C LEU A 177 6.73 -1.25 8.92
N VAL A 178 7.01 -1.29 7.63
CA VAL A 178 8.37 -1.43 7.10
C VAL A 178 8.60 -0.38 6.03
N GLY A 179 9.82 0.15 5.96
CA GLY A 179 10.11 1.13 4.92
C GLY A 179 11.60 1.32 4.67
N GLU A 180 11.90 2.05 3.63
CA GLU A 180 13.27 2.37 3.26
C GLU A 180 13.51 3.88 3.15
N SER A 181 14.78 4.27 3.23
CA SER A 181 15.23 5.63 2.93
C SER A 181 14.47 6.68 3.77
N TYR A 182 13.79 7.65 3.17
CA TYR A 182 13.01 8.65 3.89
C TYR A 182 11.84 8.06 4.69
N ALA A 183 11.42 6.83 4.40
CA ALA A 183 10.46 6.12 5.23
C ALA A 183 10.99 5.87 6.65
N GLY A 184 12.29 5.88 6.86
CA GLY A 184 12.91 5.93 8.19
C GLY A 184 12.54 7.17 9.01
N VAL A 185 11.98 8.22 8.40
CA VAL A 185 11.41 9.37 9.09
C VAL A 185 9.93 9.17 9.34
N TYR A 186 9.13 8.85 8.33
CA TYR A 186 7.68 8.83 8.52
C TYR A 186 7.12 7.51 9.08
N VAL A 187 7.76 6.36 8.87
CA VAL A 187 7.28 5.09 9.47
C VAL A 187 7.31 5.13 11.00
N PRO A 188 8.36 5.65 11.68
CA PRO A 188 8.29 5.88 13.13
C PRO A 188 7.16 6.81 13.57
N LEU A 189 6.82 7.83 12.77
CA LEU A 189 5.69 8.70 13.07
C LEU A 189 4.35 7.98 12.92
N PHE A 190 4.22 7.08 11.93
CA PHE A 190 3.03 6.23 11.78
C PHE A 190 2.88 5.29 12.98
N ALA A 191 4.00 4.69 13.41
CA ALA A 191 4.02 3.83 14.61
C ALA A 191 3.60 4.60 15.87
N ASN A 192 4.04 5.86 16.00
CA ASN A 192 3.64 6.70 17.13
C ASN A 192 2.12 6.96 17.14
N GLU A 193 1.51 7.27 16.00
CA GLU A 193 0.04 7.45 15.92
C GLU A 193 -0.69 6.14 16.34
N TRP A 194 -0.15 4.95 16.01
CA TRP A 194 -0.71 3.67 16.45
C TRP A 194 -0.58 3.43 17.94
N LEU A 195 0.51 3.90 18.57
CA LEU A 195 0.73 3.77 20.01
C LEU A 195 -0.14 4.75 20.80
N ASP A 196 -0.34 5.95 20.26
CA ASP A 196 -1.17 7.00 20.89
C ASP A 196 -2.67 6.70 20.76
N ASP A 197 -3.09 6.12 19.63
CA ASP A 197 -4.48 5.75 19.33
C ASP A 197 -4.52 4.36 18.67
N PRO A 198 -4.59 3.27 19.48
CA PRO A 198 -4.55 1.91 18.95
C PRO A 198 -5.70 1.61 18.00
N ILE A 199 -5.35 1.18 16.79
CA ILE A 199 -6.34 0.81 15.77
C ILE A 199 -7.07 -0.45 16.21
N THR A 200 -8.40 -0.40 16.12
CA THR A 200 -9.27 -1.53 16.41
C THR A 200 -10.01 -1.97 15.13
N GLY A 201 -10.10 -3.28 14.95
CA GLY A 201 -10.94 -3.87 13.91
C GLY A 201 -12.33 -4.25 14.45
N PRO A 202 -13.24 -4.74 13.59
CA PRO A 202 -14.46 -5.41 14.05
C PRO A 202 -14.10 -6.79 14.66
N PRO A 203 -14.57 -7.18 15.87
CA PRO A 203 -15.59 -6.57 16.71
C PRO A 203 -15.08 -5.59 17.79
N GLY A 204 -13.91 -4.97 17.60
CA GLY A 204 -13.45 -3.92 18.48
C GLY A 204 -12.22 -4.27 19.33
N ARG A 205 -11.49 -5.34 18.98
CA ARG A 205 -10.19 -5.63 19.59
C ARG A 205 -9.08 -4.84 18.90
N PRO A 206 -8.04 -4.42 19.64
CA PRO A 206 -6.86 -3.80 19.03
C PRO A 206 -6.19 -4.74 18.04
N ILE A 207 -5.76 -4.20 16.91
CA ILE A 207 -4.87 -4.89 15.98
C ILE A 207 -3.53 -5.14 16.68
N HIS A 208 -2.97 -6.34 16.51
CA HIS A 208 -1.70 -6.70 17.11
C HIS A 208 -0.52 -6.00 16.40
N PHE A 209 -0.34 -4.71 16.69
CA PHE A 209 0.81 -3.95 16.20
C PHE A 209 2.10 -4.43 16.86
N LYS A 210 3.02 -4.97 16.08
CA LYS A 210 4.29 -5.55 16.55
C LYS A 210 5.41 -4.52 16.65
N GLY A 211 5.41 -3.54 15.73
CA GLY A 211 6.44 -2.54 15.64
C GLY A 211 6.74 -2.12 14.20
N PHE A 212 7.93 -1.58 13.99
CA PHE A 212 8.37 -1.08 12.69
C PHE A 212 9.85 -1.38 12.43
N ALA A 213 10.28 -1.33 11.15
CA ALA A 213 11.66 -1.51 10.71
C ALA A 213 11.96 -0.59 9.52
#